data_88cc16d354b1c4e51bc2c3b2c6f299fe
#
_entry.id   88cc16d354b1c4e51bc2c3b2c6f299fe
#
_cell.length_a   1.000
_cell.length_b   1.000
_cell.length_c   1.000
_cell.angle_alpha   90.00
_cell.angle_beta   90.00
_cell.angle_gamma   90.00
#
_symmetry.space_group_name_H-M   'P 1'
#
loop_
_entity.id
_entity.type
_entity.pdbx_description
1 polymer ?
#
loop_
_entity_poly.entity_id
_entity_poly.type
_entity_poly.pdbx_seq_one_letter_code
_entity_poly.pdbx_strand_id
1 'polypeptide(L)'
;MSNLINEIVRIKNLMNIREEENITQYLDSTYLKTGEQADISDEDNYNVVISTIQEAIDNNFKLVMIRPEFVSIAREMIDGENSNVLIGTVIDFPGGGGTTKDKVREAQESIDNGVDEIDYVVDYRGYQQGNIEKITQDIIEGTKIGLDNNKMVKWIIETGALS
;
A
#
# COMPACT_ATOMS: atom_id res chain seq x y z
N MET A 1 22.05 -10.83 -4.07
CA MET A 1 21.99 -10.21 -5.43
C MET A 1 21.55 -11.17 -6.55
N SER A 2 21.97 -12.45 -6.62
CA SER A 2 21.57 -13.34 -7.74
C SER A 2 20.06 -13.71 -7.78
N ASN A 3 19.38 -13.86 -6.65
CA ASN A 3 17.96 -14.24 -6.60
C ASN A 3 17.03 -13.14 -7.12
N LEU A 4 17.27 -11.89 -6.74
CA LEU A 4 16.47 -10.74 -7.17
C LEU A 4 16.56 -10.51 -8.69
N ILE A 5 17.78 -10.58 -9.26
CA ILE A 5 18.00 -10.42 -10.70
C ILE A 5 17.26 -11.50 -11.49
N ASN A 6 17.31 -12.76 -11.03
CA ASN A 6 16.62 -13.86 -11.68
C ASN A 6 15.10 -13.70 -11.64
N GLU A 7 14.57 -13.20 -10.53
CA GLU A 7 13.14 -12.95 -10.40
C GLU A 7 12.69 -11.77 -11.27
N ILE A 8 13.47 -10.71 -11.35
CA ILE A 8 13.22 -9.58 -12.26
C ILE A 8 13.16 -10.04 -13.72
N VAL A 9 14.11 -10.88 -14.17
CA VAL A 9 14.11 -11.44 -15.53
C VAL A 9 12.87 -12.30 -15.77
N ARG A 10 12.49 -13.12 -14.79
CA ARG A 10 11.27 -13.94 -14.87
C ARG A 10 10.02 -13.10 -15.02
N ILE A 11 9.87 -12.02 -14.20
CA ILE A 11 8.73 -11.10 -14.25
C ILE A 11 8.69 -10.38 -15.62
N LYS A 12 9.83 -9.87 -16.13
CA LYS A 12 9.90 -9.27 -17.46
C LYS A 12 9.35 -10.19 -18.54
N ASN A 13 9.76 -11.45 -18.52
CA ASN A 13 9.31 -12.43 -19.50
C ASN A 13 7.80 -12.74 -19.37
N LEU A 14 7.28 -12.83 -18.14
CA LEU A 14 5.85 -13.07 -17.90
C LEU A 14 4.97 -11.91 -18.34
N MET A 15 5.43 -10.68 -18.15
CA MET A 15 4.69 -9.45 -18.49
C MET A 15 4.92 -9.01 -19.94
N ASN A 16 5.75 -9.71 -20.71
CA ASN A 16 6.13 -9.35 -22.09
C ASN A 16 6.67 -7.91 -22.21
N ILE A 17 7.39 -7.46 -21.17
CA ILE A 17 7.98 -6.12 -21.11
C ILE A 17 9.19 -6.07 -22.04
N ARG A 18 9.26 -5.04 -22.90
CA ARG A 18 10.39 -4.85 -23.82
C ARG A 18 11.66 -4.52 -23.04
N GLU A 19 12.83 -4.91 -23.56
CA GLU A 19 14.14 -4.67 -22.93
C GLU A 19 14.41 -3.20 -22.59
N GLU A 20 13.76 -2.27 -23.29
CA GLU A 20 13.88 -0.82 -23.09
C GLU A 20 13.03 -0.28 -21.92
N GLU A 21 12.08 -1.07 -21.38
CA GLU A 21 11.22 -0.66 -20.28
C GLU A 21 11.88 -0.93 -18.92
N ASN A 22 11.98 0.09 -18.11
CA ASN A 22 12.51 -0.06 -16.74
C ASN A 22 11.49 -0.76 -15.85
N ILE A 23 11.71 -2.06 -15.59
CA ILE A 23 10.79 -2.89 -14.79
C ILE A 23 10.58 -2.36 -13.37
N THR A 24 11.51 -1.59 -12.81
CA THR A 24 11.38 -1.05 -11.46
C THR A 24 10.15 -0.13 -11.33
N GLN A 25 9.73 0.48 -12.45
CA GLN A 25 8.53 1.32 -12.53
C GLN A 25 7.20 0.53 -12.49
N TYR A 26 7.26 -0.79 -12.37
CA TYR A 26 6.12 -1.69 -12.20
C TYR A 26 6.19 -2.47 -10.88
N LEU A 27 7.16 -2.15 -10.02
CA LEU A 27 7.37 -2.83 -8.75
C LEU A 27 6.98 -1.93 -7.58
N ASP A 28 6.26 -2.52 -6.65
CA ASP A 28 5.93 -1.95 -5.35
C ASP A 28 6.79 -2.65 -4.29
N SER A 29 7.60 -1.90 -3.54
CA SER A 29 8.25 -2.42 -2.34
C SER A 29 7.26 -2.37 -1.19
N THR A 30 7.03 -3.48 -0.50
CA THR A 30 5.93 -3.59 0.47
C THR A 30 6.40 -4.12 1.81
N TYR A 31 6.09 -3.38 2.88
CA TYR A 31 6.24 -3.86 4.25
C TYR A 31 5.08 -3.38 5.14
N LEU A 32 4.22 -4.31 5.56
CA LEU A 32 2.98 -4.03 6.31
C LEU A 32 2.91 -4.74 7.68
N LYS A 33 3.99 -5.43 8.10
CA LYS A 33 4.02 -6.08 9.41
C LYS A 33 4.20 -5.07 10.53
N THR A 34 3.55 -5.35 11.67
CA THR A 34 3.91 -4.72 12.96
C THR A 34 5.11 -5.43 13.57
N GLY A 35 5.75 -4.82 14.59
CA GLY A 35 6.82 -5.46 15.35
C GLY A 35 6.37 -6.82 15.90
N GLU A 36 5.18 -6.89 16.50
CA GLU A 36 4.58 -8.14 16.99
C GLU A 36 4.42 -9.20 15.89
N GLN A 37 3.93 -8.83 14.71
CA GLN A 37 3.76 -9.76 13.59
C GLN A 37 5.10 -10.25 12.99
N ALA A 38 6.15 -9.47 13.15
CA ALA A 38 7.48 -9.79 12.68
C ALA A 38 8.35 -10.47 13.75
N ASP A 39 7.86 -10.56 15.01
CA ASP A 39 8.59 -11.04 16.19
C ASP A 39 9.89 -10.25 16.46
N ILE A 40 9.80 -8.93 16.34
CA ILE A 40 10.90 -7.97 16.59
C ILE A 40 10.41 -6.79 17.42
N SER A 41 11.34 -5.99 17.95
CA SER A 41 11.00 -4.76 18.68
C SER A 41 10.38 -3.71 17.76
N ASP A 42 9.65 -2.75 18.32
CA ASP A 42 9.09 -1.63 17.54
C ASP A 42 10.21 -0.77 16.93
N GLU A 43 11.36 -0.64 17.60
CA GLU A 43 12.53 0.05 17.07
C GLU A 43 13.12 -0.68 15.86
N ASP A 44 13.26 -2.01 15.93
CA ASP A 44 13.74 -2.81 14.81
C ASP A 44 12.72 -2.77 13.66
N ASN A 45 11.42 -2.82 13.97
CA ASN A 45 10.36 -2.71 12.97
C ASN A 45 10.40 -1.35 12.24
N TYR A 46 10.59 -0.26 12.98
CA TYR A 46 10.81 1.05 12.41
C TYR A 46 12.02 1.06 11.45
N ASN A 47 13.15 0.50 11.87
CA ASN A 47 14.35 0.42 11.04
C ASN A 47 14.11 -0.40 9.76
N VAL A 48 13.31 -1.47 9.81
CA VAL A 48 12.91 -2.24 8.62
C VAL A 48 12.10 -1.37 7.66
N VAL A 49 11.14 -0.59 8.16
CA VAL A 49 10.34 0.33 7.32
C VAL A 49 11.23 1.37 6.66
N ILE A 50 12.11 2.04 7.42
CA ILE A 50 13.06 3.03 6.87
C ILE A 50 13.94 2.40 5.78
N SER A 51 14.45 1.19 6.01
CA SER A 51 15.25 0.47 5.02
C SER A 51 14.45 0.11 3.76
N THR A 52 13.16 -0.22 3.91
CA THR A 52 12.26 -0.50 2.78
C THR A 52 12.00 0.75 1.94
N ILE A 53 11.81 1.91 2.60
CA ILE A 53 11.64 3.20 1.90
C ILE A 53 12.92 3.55 1.13
N GLN A 54 14.09 3.42 1.78
CA GLN A 54 15.38 3.70 1.14
C GLN A 54 15.65 2.76 -0.04
N GLU A 55 15.34 1.47 0.11
CA GLU A 55 15.46 0.51 -1.00
C GLU A 55 14.60 0.93 -2.20
N ALA A 56 13.39 1.39 -1.96
CA ALA A 56 12.50 1.86 -3.03
C ALA A 56 13.09 3.08 -3.75
N ILE A 57 13.66 4.04 -3.00
CA ILE A 57 14.33 5.22 -3.53
C ILE A 57 15.57 4.82 -4.36
N ASP A 58 16.48 4.04 -3.79
CA ASP A 58 17.75 3.63 -4.41
C ASP A 58 17.55 2.86 -5.71
N ASN A 59 16.48 2.06 -5.78
CA ASN A 59 16.16 1.26 -6.95
C ASN A 59 15.14 1.91 -7.89
N ASN A 60 14.67 3.12 -7.56
CA ASN A 60 13.67 3.85 -8.32
C ASN A 60 12.45 2.95 -8.61
N PHE A 61 11.87 2.34 -7.57
CA PHE A 61 10.65 1.56 -7.69
C PHE A 61 9.45 2.48 -7.94
N LYS A 62 8.35 1.89 -8.43
CA LYS A 62 7.12 2.64 -8.69
C LYS A 62 6.53 3.21 -7.42
N LEU A 63 6.49 2.39 -6.36
CA LEU A 63 5.80 2.70 -5.13
C LEU A 63 6.43 1.98 -3.94
N VAL A 64 6.35 2.59 -2.77
CA VAL A 64 6.54 1.92 -1.48
C VAL A 64 5.20 1.81 -0.76
N MET A 65 4.80 0.58 -0.41
CA MET A 65 3.56 0.29 0.31
C MET A 65 3.85 0.04 1.78
N ILE A 66 3.36 0.92 2.64
CA ILE A 66 3.64 0.94 4.07
C ILE A 66 2.37 1.21 4.88
N ARG A 67 2.43 1.02 6.20
CA ARG A 67 1.31 1.35 7.08
C ARG A 67 1.10 2.87 7.20
N PRO A 68 -0.13 3.33 7.55
CA PRO A 68 -0.48 4.75 7.62
C PRO A 68 0.44 5.59 8.52
N GLU A 69 0.87 5.02 9.65
CA GLU A 69 1.74 5.69 10.63
C GLU A 69 3.12 6.07 10.09
N PHE A 70 3.54 5.50 8.96
CA PHE A 70 4.84 5.76 8.34
C PHE A 70 4.77 6.67 7.10
N VAL A 71 3.58 7.10 6.68
CA VAL A 71 3.40 7.90 5.45
C VAL A 71 4.15 9.23 5.54
N SER A 72 4.08 9.92 6.68
CA SER A 72 4.75 11.21 6.87
C SER A 72 6.27 11.11 6.75
N ILE A 73 6.90 10.12 7.41
CA ILE A 73 8.35 9.95 7.32
C ILE A 73 8.79 9.49 5.91
N ALA A 74 7.99 8.68 5.24
CA ALA A 74 8.27 8.30 3.86
C ALA A 74 8.23 9.52 2.93
N ARG A 75 7.27 10.43 3.10
CA ARG A 75 7.19 11.66 2.34
C ARG A 75 8.43 12.54 2.56
N GLU A 76 8.86 12.71 3.82
CA GLU A 76 10.07 13.45 4.14
C GLU A 76 11.33 12.88 3.48
N MET A 77 11.49 11.55 3.49
CA MET A 77 12.64 10.87 2.86
C MET A 77 12.63 11.03 1.34
N ILE A 78 11.49 10.76 0.70
CA ILE A 78 11.32 10.80 -0.76
C ILE A 78 11.54 12.22 -1.29
N ASP A 79 10.95 13.23 -0.63
CA ASP A 79 11.09 14.63 -1.01
C ASP A 79 12.53 15.14 -0.76
N GLY A 80 13.15 14.71 0.36
CA GLY A 80 14.53 15.05 0.69
C GLY A 80 15.55 14.58 -0.35
N GLU A 81 15.28 13.45 -1.01
CA GLU A 81 16.13 12.89 -2.08
C GLU A 81 15.65 13.28 -3.49
N ASN A 82 14.61 14.10 -3.62
CA ASN A 82 13.97 14.43 -4.89
C ASN A 82 13.59 13.18 -5.71
N SER A 83 13.15 12.13 -5.05
CA SER A 83 12.74 10.86 -5.67
C SER A 83 11.32 10.95 -6.23
N ASN A 84 11.04 10.14 -7.28
CA ASN A 84 9.70 10.01 -7.88
C ASN A 84 8.93 8.79 -7.36
N VAL A 85 9.42 8.11 -6.33
CA VAL A 85 8.73 6.96 -5.71
C VAL A 85 7.43 7.43 -5.11
N LEU A 86 6.34 6.74 -5.42
CA LEU A 86 5.02 7.01 -4.84
C LEU A 86 4.90 6.33 -3.48
N ILE A 87 4.03 6.87 -2.63
CA ILE A 87 3.69 6.29 -1.34
C ILE A 87 2.30 5.68 -1.43
N GLY A 88 2.20 4.37 -1.20
CA GLY A 88 0.95 3.66 -0.97
C GLY A 88 0.73 3.35 0.50
N THR A 89 -0.52 3.33 0.93
CA THR A 89 -0.87 2.86 2.27
C THR A 89 -2.16 2.04 2.25
N VAL A 90 -2.37 1.29 3.33
CA VAL A 90 -3.55 0.44 3.52
C VAL A 90 -4.51 1.08 4.52
N ILE A 91 -5.81 0.91 4.30
CA ILE A 91 -6.87 1.40 5.19
C ILE A 91 -7.66 0.22 5.75
N ASP A 92 -7.87 0.24 7.07
CA ASP A 92 -8.57 -0.80 7.83
C ASP A 92 -7.95 -2.20 7.63
N PHE A 93 -6.63 -2.23 7.54
CA PHE A 93 -5.85 -3.44 7.29
C PHE A 93 -5.51 -4.17 8.61
N PRO A 94 -5.57 -5.54 8.64
CA PRO A 94 -5.90 -6.43 7.52
C PRO A 94 -7.38 -6.82 7.45
N GLY A 95 -8.22 -6.34 8.33
CA GLY A 95 -9.55 -6.95 8.58
C GLY A 95 -10.70 -6.41 7.75
N GLY A 96 -10.67 -5.16 7.35
CA GLY A 96 -11.72 -4.49 6.57
C GLY A 96 -13.06 -4.27 7.28
N GLY A 97 -13.19 -4.66 8.57
CA GLY A 97 -14.46 -4.66 9.30
C GLY A 97 -14.81 -3.36 10.05
N GLY A 98 -13.97 -2.36 9.97
CA GLY A 98 -14.19 -1.05 10.59
C GLY A 98 -15.42 -0.33 10.04
N THR A 99 -15.81 0.78 10.69
CA THR A 99 -16.95 1.57 10.19
C THR A 99 -16.52 2.39 8.96
N THR A 100 -17.48 2.71 8.08
CA THR A 100 -17.23 3.61 6.94
C THR A 100 -16.59 4.92 7.38
N LYS A 101 -17.07 5.48 8.51
CA LYS A 101 -16.52 6.72 9.08
C LYS A 101 -15.06 6.58 9.50
N ASP A 102 -14.68 5.44 10.09
CA ASP A 102 -13.29 5.21 10.50
C ASP A 102 -12.37 5.05 9.29
N LYS A 103 -12.80 4.31 8.26
CA LYS A 103 -12.06 4.19 7.00
C LYS A 103 -11.85 5.54 6.32
N VAL A 104 -12.89 6.37 6.24
CA VAL A 104 -12.81 7.72 5.66
C VAL A 104 -11.87 8.61 6.47
N ARG A 105 -11.91 8.54 7.80
CA ARG A 105 -11.00 9.30 8.67
C ARG A 105 -9.55 8.87 8.47
N GLU A 106 -9.26 7.57 8.52
CA GLU A 106 -7.92 7.03 8.32
C GLU A 106 -7.35 7.39 6.94
N ALA A 107 -8.19 7.35 5.92
CA ALA A 107 -7.82 7.79 4.58
C ALA A 107 -7.51 9.30 4.52
N GLN A 108 -8.34 10.14 5.16
CA GLN A 108 -8.08 11.59 5.19
C GLN A 108 -6.77 11.89 5.91
N GLU A 109 -6.50 11.26 7.05
CA GLU A 109 -5.24 11.40 7.77
C GLU A 109 -4.04 10.99 6.91
N SER A 110 -4.16 9.91 6.14
CA SER A 110 -3.12 9.47 5.21
C SER A 110 -2.92 10.44 4.05
N ILE A 111 -4.00 11.03 3.53
CA ILE A 111 -3.96 12.07 2.49
C ILE A 111 -3.22 13.31 3.00
N ASP A 112 -3.57 13.77 4.20
CA ASP A 112 -2.94 14.93 4.85
C ASP A 112 -1.44 14.71 5.10
N ASN A 113 -1.04 13.46 5.35
CA ASN A 113 0.36 13.05 5.50
C ASN A 113 1.10 12.84 4.16
N GLY A 114 0.42 12.95 3.01
CA GLY A 114 1.07 12.97 1.70
C GLY A 114 1.11 11.63 0.96
N VAL A 115 0.16 10.71 1.22
CA VAL A 115 0.02 9.46 0.46
C VAL A 115 -0.34 9.74 -1.00
N ASP A 116 0.04 8.86 -1.92
CA ASP A 116 -0.31 8.94 -3.34
C ASP A 116 -1.34 7.87 -3.75
N GLU A 117 -1.33 6.72 -3.08
CA GLU A 117 -2.20 5.58 -3.36
C GLU A 117 -2.79 5.01 -2.07
N ILE A 118 -4.09 4.70 -2.09
CA ILE A 118 -4.85 4.23 -0.93
C ILE A 118 -5.49 2.89 -1.25
N ASP A 119 -5.09 1.85 -0.50
CA ASP A 119 -5.59 0.48 -0.66
C ASP A 119 -6.50 0.11 0.51
N TYR A 120 -7.82 0.21 0.30
CA TYR A 120 -8.82 -0.15 1.31
C TYR A 120 -9.01 -1.66 1.39
N VAL A 121 -9.20 -2.18 2.59
CA VAL A 121 -9.67 -3.56 2.76
C VAL A 121 -11.19 -3.61 2.77
N VAL A 122 -11.79 -4.43 1.91
CA VAL A 122 -13.23 -4.69 1.90
C VAL A 122 -13.61 -5.48 3.15
N ASP A 123 -14.79 -5.20 3.72
CA ASP A 123 -15.37 -6.03 4.78
C ASP A 123 -15.83 -7.39 4.22
N TYR A 124 -14.85 -8.26 3.89
CA TYR A 124 -15.11 -9.58 3.33
C TYR A 124 -15.91 -10.50 4.27
N ARG A 125 -15.75 -10.31 5.59
CA ARG A 125 -16.54 -11.06 6.59
C ARG A 125 -17.97 -10.55 6.63
N GLY A 126 -18.18 -9.25 6.56
CA GLY A 126 -19.50 -8.63 6.40
C GLY A 126 -20.18 -9.07 5.09
N TYR A 127 -19.40 -9.21 4.00
CA TYR A 127 -19.91 -9.75 2.74
C TYR A 127 -20.46 -11.17 2.91
N GLN A 128 -19.73 -12.05 3.56
CA GLN A 128 -20.18 -13.45 3.84
C GLN A 128 -21.44 -13.48 4.70
N GLN A 129 -21.69 -12.44 5.51
CA GLN A 129 -22.89 -12.28 6.35
C GLN A 129 -24.03 -11.55 5.65
N GLY A 130 -23.84 -11.12 4.40
CA GLY A 130 -24.85 -10.41 3.61
C GLY A 130 -24.95 -8.90 3.87
N ASN A 131 -23.95 -8.28 4.51
CA ASN A 131 -23.92 -6.84 4.82
C ASN A 131 -23.55 -5.98 3.58
N ILE A 132 -24.26 -6.18 2.49
CA ILE A 132 -23.96 -5.56 1.18
C ILE A 132 -24.10 -4.04 1.22
N GLU A 133 -25.10 -3.51 1.95
CA GLU A 133 -25.31 -2.05 2.05
C GLU A 133 -24.09 -1.34 2.65
N LYS A 134 -23.54 -1.86 3.75
CA LYS A 134 -22.35 -1.29 4.39
C LYS A 134 -21.17 -1.30 3.43
N ILE A 135 -20.92 -2.43 2.76
CA ILE A 135 -19.80 -2.58 1.82
C ILE A 135 -19.96 -1.61 0.65
N THR A 136 -21.16 -1.47 0.12
CA THR A 136 -21.46 -0.52 -0.95
C THR A 136 -21.15 0.91 -0.50
N GLN A 137 -21.55 1.28 0.72
CA GLN A 137 -21.26 2.59 1.28
C GLN A 137 -19.77 2.81 1.50
N ASP A 138 -19.06 1.81 2.06
CA ASP A 138 -17.60 1.86 2.23
C ASP A 138 -16.91 2.17 0.89
N ILE A 139 -17.27 1.43 -0.17
CA ILE A 139 -16.66 1.58 -1.49
C ILE A 139 -16.96 2.97 -2.07
N ILE A 140 -18.20 3.45 -1.98
CA ILE A 140 -18.60 4.75 -2.51
C ILE A 140 -17.85 5.88 -1.78
N GLU A 141 -17.89 5.90 -0.45
CA GLU A 141 -17.30 6.98 0.33
C GLU A 141 -15.77 6.93 0.32
N GLY A 142 -15.17 5.74 0.46
CA GLY A 142 -13.73 5.58 0.39
C GLY A 142 -13.15 5.92 -0.98
N THR A 143 -13.82 5.50 -2.06
CA THR A 143 -13.40 5.88 -3.42
C THR A 143 -13.55 7.38 -3.64
N LYS A 144 -14.66 7.96 -3.20
CA LYS A 144 -14.94 9.38 -3.38
C LYS A 144 -13.87 10.25 -2.72
N ILE A 145 -13.51 9.99 -1.46
CA ILE A 145 -12.50 10.81 -0.76
C ILE A 145 -11.13 10.75 -1.44
N GLY A 146 -10.72 9.58 -1.93
CA GLY A 146 -9.46 9.47 -2.67
C GLY A 146 -9.50 10.25 -3.98
N LEU A 147 -10.55 10.09 -4.78
CA LEU A 147 -10.69 10.79 -6.07
C LEU A 147 -10.83 12.31 -5.90
N ASP A 148 -11.57 12.79 -4.92
CA ASP A 148 -11.71 14.22 -4.61
C ASP A 148 -10.35 14.87 -4.27
N ASN A 149 -9.39 14.07 -3.79
CA ASN A 149 -8.03 14.50 -3.46
C ASN A 149 -6.98 14.08 -4.51
N ASN A 150 -7.39 13.63 -5.69
CA ASN A 150 -6.52 13.17 -6.78
C ASN A 150 -5.59 12.02 -6.38
N LYS A 151 -6.06 11.10 -5.53
CA LYS A 151 -5.32 9.91 -5.12
C LYS A 151 -5.77 8.67 -5.89
N MET A 152 -4.84 7.75 -6.12
CA MET A 152 -5.18 6.41 -6.61
C MET A 152 -5.91 5.64 -5.52
N VAL A 153 -7.00 4.96 -5.87
CA VAL A 153 -7.76 4.13 -4.93
C VAL A 153 -7.85 2.70 -5.46
N LYS A 154 -7.53 1.75 -4.61
CA LYS A 154 -7.72 0.32 -4.87
C LYS A 154 -8.49 -0.33 -3.71
N TRP A 155 -9.04 -1.52 -3.97
CA TRP A 155 -9.80 -2.29 -2.99
C TRP A 155 -9.25 -3.72 -2.90
N ILE A 156 -8.74 -4.09 -1.73
CA ILE A 156 -8.30 -5.44 -1.40
C ILE A 156 -9.55 -6.27 -1.10
N ILE A 157 -9.93 -7.15 -2.02
CA ILE A 157 -11.19 -7.93 -1.94
C ILE A 157 -11.04 -9.29 -1.26
N GLU A 158 -9.84 -9.69 -0.88
CA GLU A 158 -9.52 -10.93 -0.14
C GLU A 158 -10.16 -12.18 -0.77
N THR A 159 -9.84 -12.44 -2.04
CA THR A 159 -10.47 -13.51 -2.83
C THR A 159 -10.37 -14.89 -2.19
N GLY A 160 -9.28 -15.16 -1.45
CA GLY A 160 -9.08 -16.42 -0.71
C GLY A 160 -10.12 -16.66 0.40
N ALA A 161 -10.76 -15.59 0.90
CA ALA A 161 -11.81 -15.68 1.91
C ALA A 161 -13.22 -15.79 1.31
N LEU A 162 -13.37 -15.61 -0.01
CA LEU A 162 -14.68 -15.59 -0.69
C LEU A 162 -15.06 -16.92 -1.33
N SER A 163 -14.21 -17.93 -1.25
CA SER A 163 -14.43 -19.29 -1.80
C SER A 163 -15.09 -20.26 -0.83
#